data_f229e4dd5c87e47d2849c95f9630279d
#
_entry.id   f229e4dd5c87e47d2849c95f9630279d
#
_cell.length_a   1.000
_cell.length_b   1.000
_cell.length_c   1.000
_cell.angle_alpha   90.00
_cell.angle_beta   90.00
_cell.angle_gamma   90.00
#
_symmetry.space_group_name_H-M   'P 1'
#
loop_
_entity.id
_entity.type
_entity.pdbx_description
1 polymer ?
#
loop_
_entity_poly.entity_id
_entity_poly.type
_entity_poly.pdbx_seq_one_letter_code
_entity_poly.pdbx_strand_id
1 'polypeptide(L)'
;MANVSIKFNNKEFLLSCEDGQEEHLEELLIHINQKFNDLKNNLGNLGENKLLLITAVKIMDEYFETKKKVDQKKSELKDLSNKFKELKSLVYDYRDNKEGEIQELQTNHLNFKN
;
A
#
# COMPACT_ATOMS: atom_id res chain seq x y z
N MET A 1 12.97 -3.87 27.25
CA MET A 1 11.65 -3.31 26.99
C MET A 1 11.52 -1.94 27.65
N ALA A 2 10.96 -0.99 26.92
CA ALA A 2 10.71 0.34 27.44
C ALA A 2 9.26 0.46 27.92
N ASN A 3 9.04 1.32 28.89
CA ASN A 3 7.71 1.63 29.40
C ASN A 3 7.31 3.02 28.95
N VAL A 4 6.09 3.17 28.47
CA VAL A 4 5.54 4.44 28.02
C VAL A 4 4.26 4.73 28.80
N SER A 5 4.18 5.93 29.39
CA SER A 5 2.97 6.41 30.01
C SER A 5 2.09 7.08 28.96
N ILE A 6 0.88 6.58 28.78
CA ILE A 6 -0.06 7.08 27.79
C ILE A 6 -1.35 7.52 28.46
N LYS A 7 -2.02 8.48 27.83
CA LYS A 7 -3.31 8.97 28.30
C LYS A 7 -4.39 8.56 27.31
N PHE A 8 -5.38 7.82 27.78
CA PHE A 8 -6.52 7.38 26.97
C PHE A 8 -7.80 7.58 27.76
N ASN A 9 -8.76 8.28 27.18
CA ASN A 9 -10.05 8.58 27.79
C ASN A 9 -9.91 9.19 29.20
N ASN A 10 -8.98 10.14 29.35
CA ASN A 10 -8.65 10.84 30.61
C ASN A 10 -8.07 9.95 31.72
N LYS A 11 -7.63 8.76 31.38
CA LYS A 11 -6.94 7.84 32.30
C LYS A 11 -5.53 7.60 31.82
N GLU A 12 -4.60 7.45 32.76
CA GLU A 12 -3.21 7.12 32.43
C GLU A 12 -2.99 5.62 32.49
N PHE A 13 -2.25 5.12 31.51
CA PHE A 13 -1.86 3.72 31.39
C PHE A 13 -0.36 3.64 31.16
N LEU A 14 0.26 2.67 31.80
CA LEU A 14 1.66 2.35 31.55
C LEU A 14 1.71 1.13 30.61
N LEU A 15 2.22 1.32 29.42
CA LEU A 15 2.37 0.25 28.43
C LEU A 15 3.83 -0.05 28.18
N SER A 16 4.12 -1.31 27.93
CA SER A 16 5.46 -1.77 27.56
C SER A 16 5.54 -1.92 26.03
N CYS A 17 6.68 -1.53 25.47
CA CYS A 17 6.98 -1.73 24.06
C CYS A 17 8.45 -2.11 23.90
N GLU A 18 8.83 -2.50 22.71
CA GLU A 18 10.23 -2.75 22.38
C GLU A 18 11.02 -1.44 22.40
N ASP A 19 12.30 -1.53 22.72
CA ASP A 19 13.16 -0.35 22.75
C ASP A 19 13.20 0.30 21.36
N GLY A 20 13.02 1.61 21.34
CA GLY A 20 12.95 2.40 20.10
C GLY A 20 11.59 2.50 19.46
N GLN A 21 10.56 1.85 20.03
CA GLN A 21 9.19 1.89 19.50
C GLN A 21 8.26 2.85 20.27
N GLU A 22 8.82 3.61 21.21
CA GLU A 22 8.05 4.51 22.08
C GLU A 22 7.27 5.57 21.29
N GLU A 23 7.94 6.25 20.36
CA GLU A 23 7.32 7.28 19.53
C GLU A 23 6.23 6.70 18.62
N HIS A 24 6.48 5.52 18.06
CA HIS A 24 5.50 4.83 17.22
C HIS A 24 4.24 4.46 18.02
N LEU A 25 4.41 3.95 19.23
CA LEU A 25 3.29 3.62 20.10
C LEU A 25 2.47 4.88 20.46
N GLU A 26 3.13 5.99 20.78
CA GLU A 26 2.46 7.25 21.04
C GLU A 26 1.65 7.74 19.85
N GLU A 27 2.21 7.64 18.64
CA GLU A 27 1.52 7.98 17.40
C GLU A 27 0.27 7.12 17.18
N LEU A 28 0.37 5.81 17.38
CA LEU A 28 -0.77 4.91 17.30
C LEU A 28 -1.87 5.30 18.27
N LEU A 29 -1.49 5.65 19.50
CA LEU A 29 -2.44 6.03 20.54
C LEU A 29 -3.15 7.35 20.24
N ILE A 30 -2.49 8.29 19.59
CA ILE A 30 -3.12 9.54 19.12
C ILE A 30 -4.27 9.21 18.17
N HIS A 31 -4.04 8.32 17.22
CA HIS A 31 -5.07 7.91 16.25
C HIS A 31 -6.22 7.15 16.92
N ILE A 32 -5.91 6.26 17.86
CA ILE A 32 -6.93 5.52 18.62
C ILE A 32 -7.79 6.47 19.44
N ASN A 33 -7.18 7.42 20.15
CA ASN A 33 -7.89 8.44 20.93
C ASN A 33 -8.83 9.26 20.05
N GLN A 34 -8.38 9.66 18.89
CA GLN A 34 -9.18 10.42 17.94
C GLN A 34 -10.41 9.63 17.48
N LYS A 35 -10.24 8.38 17.07
CA LYS A 35 -11.35 7.52 16.67
C LYS A 35 -12.34 7.26 17.80
N PHE A 36 -11.83 7.00 18.98
CA PHE A 36 -12.66 6.80 20.17
C PHE A 36 -13.50 8.03 20.49
N ASN A 37 -12.90 9.21 20.49
CA ASN A 37 -13.59 10.46 20.76
C ASN A 37 -14.64 10.79 19.68
N ASP A 38 -14.33 10.56 18.42
CA ASP A 38 -15.27 10.77 17.31
C ASP A 38 -16.49 9.86 17.45
N LEU A 39 -16.30 8.58 17.77
CA LEU A 39 -17.39 7.64 17.99
C LEU A 39 -18.20 8.00 19.23
N LYS A 40 -17.54 8.42 20.29
CA LYS A 40 -18.20 8.88 21.51
C LYS A 40 -19.10 10.08 21.25
N ASN A 41 -18.63 11.04 20.46
CA ASN A 41 -19.39 12.22 20.09
C ASN A 41 -20.58 11.89 19.18
N ASN A 42 -20.41 10.93 18.25
CA ASN A 42 -21.45 10.55 17.30
C ASN A 42 -22.52 9.62 17.91
N LEU A 43 -22.10 8.68 18.75
CA LEU A 43 -22.97 7.64 19.29
C LEU A 43 -23.50 7.95 20.69
N GLY A 44 -22.93 8.94 21.36
CA GLY A 44 -23.30 9.28 22.74
C GLY A 44 -22.66 8.40 23.78
N ASN A 45 -23.21 8.44 24.98
CA ASN A 45 -22.63 7.73 26.13
C ASN A 45 -23.18 6.29 26.19
N LEU A 46 -22.50 5.36 25.55
CA LEU A 46 -22.85 3.93 25.53
C LEU A 46 -22.10 3.11 26.59
N GLY A 47 -21.28 3.77 27.41
CA GLY A 47 -20.35 3.10 28.31
C GLY A 47 -18.98 2.86 27.64
N GLU A 48 -17.94 2.91 28.46
CA GLU A 48 -16.54 2.87 27.99
C GLU A 48 -16.21 1.55 27.28
N ASN A 49 -16.60 0.41 27.86
CA ASN A 49 -16.29 -0.90 27.28
C ASN A 49 -16.95 -1.10 25.90
N LYS A 50 -18.21 -0.70 25.80
CA LYS A 50 -18.94 -0.81 24.53
C LYS A 50 -18.35 0.11 23.45
N LEU A 51 -18.02 1.34 23.83
CA LEU A 51 -17.35 2.28 22.91
C LEU A 51 -15.97 1.79 22.49
N LEU A 52 -15.23 1.17 23.39
CA LEU A 52 -13.93 0.57 23.09
C LEU A 52 -14.08 -0.58 22.08
N LEU A 53 -15.07 -1.44 22.30
CA LEU A 53 -15.34 -2.54 21.37
C LEU A 53 -15.72 -2.02 19.99
N ILE A 54 -16.60 -1.03 19.91
CA ILE A 54 -17.01 -0.42 18.64
C ILE A 54 -15.81 0.23 17.95
N THR A 55 -14.96 0.90 18.71
CA THR A 55 -13.72 1.49 18.18
C THR A 55 -12.81 0.44 17.58
N ALA A 56 -12.62 -0.68 18.26
CA ALA A 56 -11.81 -1.79 17.77
C ALA A 56 -12.40 -2.40 16.50
N VAL A 57 -13.72 -2.60 16.45
CA VAL A 57 -14.42 -3.10 15.26
C VAL A 57 -14.24 -2.15 14.09
N LYS A 58 -14.37 -0.85 14.32
CA LYS A 58 -14.20 0.18 13.29
C LYS A 58 -12.78 0.17 12.72
N ILE A 59 -11.77 0.07 13.58
CA ILE A 59 -10.37 0.00 13.17
C ILE A 59 -10.13 -1.25 12.34
N MET A 60 -10.64 -2.40 12.74
CA MET A 60 -10.48 -3.64 11.99
C MET A 60 -11.19 -3.60 10.64
N ASP A 61 -12.37 -3.00 10.58
CA ASP A 61 -13.10 -2.81 9.33
C ASP A 61 -12.28 -1.95 8.34
N GLU A 62 -11.75 -0.85 8.80
CA GLU A 62 -10.88 0.02 8.00
C GLU A 62 -9.60 -0.69 7.56
N TYR A 63 -9.03 -1.52 8.43
CA TYR A 63 -7.85 -2.33 8.09
C TYR A 63 -8.17 -3.30 6.94
N PHE A 64 -9.27 -4.04 7.02
CA PHE A 64 -9.64 -4.99 5.97
C PHE A 64 -9.99 -4.29 4.65
N GLU A 65 -10.65 -3.15 4.69
CA GLU A 65 -10.90 -2.34 3.49
C GLU A 65 -9.61 -1.87 2.84
N THR A 66 -8.66 -1.38 3.65
CA THR A 66 -7.36 -0.94 3.17
C THR A 66 -6.57 -2.10 2.58
N LYS A 67 -6.61 -3.26 3.23
CA LYS A 67 -5.97 -4.48 2.73
C LYS A 67 -6.52 -4.89 1.36
N LYS A 68 -7.83 -4.84 1.19
CA LYS A 68 -8.49 -5.08 -0.11
C LYS A 68 -7.96 -4.14 -1.18
N LYS A 69 -7.89 -2.85 -0.88
CA LYS A 69 -7.38 -1.82 -1.82
C LYS A 69 -5.93 -2.07 -2.18
N VAL A 70 -5.11 -2.44 -1.19
CA VAL A 70 -3.69 -2.77 -1.41
C VAL A 70 -3.57 -3.99 -2.31
N ASP A 71 -4.34 -5.04 -2.07
CA ASP A 71 -4.33 -6.26 -2.88
C ASP A 71 -4.77 -5.97 -4.32
N GLN A 72 -5.79 -5.14 -4.52
CA GLN A 72 -6.23 -4.68 -5.84
C GLN A 72 -5.12 -3.91 -6.56
N LYS A 73 -4.46 -3.00 -5.86
CA LYS A 73 -3.35 -2.22 -6.43
C LYS A 73 -2.16 -3.09 -6.80
N LYS A 74 -1.85 -4.10 -5.98
CA LYS A 74 -0.80 -5.07 -6.30
C LYS A 74 -1.14 -5.86 -7.55
N SER A 75 -2.39 -6.29 -7.70
CA SER A 75 -2.87 -6.99 -8.89
C SER A 75 -2.78 -6.10 -10.13
N GLU A 76 -3.24 -4.85 -10.05
CA GLU A 76 -3.15 -3.87 -11.13
C GLU A 76 -1.70 -3.61 -11.54
N LEU A 77 -0.79 -3.49 -10.56
CA LEU A 77 0.65 -3.29 -10.82
C LEU A 77 1.25 -4.50 -11.53
N LYS A 78 0.87 -5.70 -11.12
CA LYS A 78 1.32 -6.94 -11.77
C LYS A 78 0.86 -7.00 -13.22
N ASP A 79 -0.41 -6.70 -13.47
CA ASP A 79 -0.98 -6.67 -14.83
C ASP A 79 -0.28 -5.62 -15.69
N LEU A 80 -0.06 -4.43 -15.14
CA LEU A 80 0.64 -3.35 -15.83
C LEU A 80 2.10 -3.73 -16.13
N SER A 81 2.78 -4.37 -15.20
CA SER A 81 4.14 -4.88 -15.38
C SER A 81 4.19 -5.92 -16.50
N ASN A 82 3.22 -6.83 -16.55
CA ASN A 82 3.12 -7.83 -17.60
C ASN A 82 2.87 -7.20 -18.97
N LYS A 83 1.95 -6.22 -19.04
CA LYS A 83 1.69 -5.46 -20.27
C LYS A 83 2.92 -4.70 -20.75
N PHE A 84 3.67 -4.11 -19.81
CA PHE A 84 4.91 -3.43 -20.13
C PHE A 84 5.95 -4.39 -20.72
N LYS A 85 6.08 -5.59 -20.15
CA LYS A 85 6.99 -6.63 -20.66
C LYS A 85 6.58 -7.07 -22.06
N GLU A 86 5.28 -7.26 -22.31
CA GLU A 86 4.75 -7.63 -23.63
C GLU A 86 5.04 -6.53 -24.66
N LEU A 87 4.78 -5.28 -24.30
CA LEU A 87 5.04 -4.14 -25.17
C LEU A 87 6.53 -4.01 -25.48
N LYS A 88 7.38 -4.18 -24.48
CA LYS A 88 8.83 -4.16 -24.64
C LYS A 88 9.29 -5.25 -25.62
N SER A 89 8.76 -6.45 -25.48
CA SER A 89 9.03 -7.57 -26.39
C SER A 89 8.61 -7.24 -27.83
N LEU A 90 7.42 -6.69 -28.01
CA LEU A 90 6.93 -6.28 -29.33
C LEU A 90 7.81 -5.19 -29.96
N VAL A 91 8.27 -4.24 -29.17
CA VAL A 91 9.16 -3.19 -29.67
C VAL A 91 10.49 -3.77 -30.11
N TYR A 92 11.07 -4.68 -29.36
CA TYR A 92 12.32 -5.34 -29.74
C TYR A 92 12.15 -6.19 -30.99
N ASP A 93 11.07 -6.95 -31.11
CA ASP A 93 10.77 -7.75 -32.31
C ASP A 93 10.62 -6.86 -33.55
N TYR A 94 9.92 -5.75 -33.40
CA TYR A 94 9.75 -4.77 -34.49
C TYR A 94 11.09 -4.19 -34.92
N ARG A 95 11.95 -3.83 -33.97
CA ARG A 95 13.30 -3.31 -34.25
C ARG A 95 14.14 -4.35 -35.00
N ASP A 96 14.15 -5.59 -34.54
CA ASP A 96 14.91 -6.67 -35.17
C ASP A 96 14.44 -6.94 -36.58
N ASN A 97 13.12 -6.95 -36.82
CA ASN A 97 12.56 -7.08 -38.15
C ASN A 97 12.95 -5.95 -39.07
N LYS A 98 12.93 -4.71 -38.57
CA LYS A 98 13.35 -3.54 -39.37
C LYS A 98 14.83 -3.58 -39.72
N GLU A 99 15.68 -3.98 -38.79
CA GLU A 99 17.11 -4.15 -39.04
C GLU A 99 17.36 -5.23 -40.09
N GLY A 100 16.62 -6.35 -40.03
CA GLY A 100 16.68 -7.41 -41.04
C GLY A 100 16.25 -6.94 -42.41
N GLU A 101 15.16 -6.20 -42.50
CA GLU A 101 14.71 -5.59 -43.77
C GLU A 101 15.72 -4.64 -44.37
N ILE A 102 16.34 -3.81 -43.57
CA ILE A 102 17.38 -2.89 -44.02
C ILE A 102 18.59 -3.65 -44.54
N GLN A 103 19.02 -4.68 -43.85
CA GLN A 103 20.13 -5.53 -44.28
C GLN A 103 19.85 -6.21 -45.63
N GLU A 104 18.64 -6.75 -45.81
CA GLU A 104 18.21 -7.34 -47.07
C GLU A 104 18.25 -6.35 -48.20
N LEU A 105 17.74 -5.14 -47.99
CA LEU A 105 17.77 -4.07 -49.01
C LEU A 105 19.16 -3.70 -49.37
N GLN A 106 20.08 -3.59 -48.43
CA GLN A 106 21.48 -3.30 -48.67
C GLN A 106 22.16 -4.41 -49.45
N THR A 107 21.91 -5.66 -49.12
CA THR A 107 22.46 -6.82 -49.83
C THR A 107 21.94 -6.88 -51.27
N ASN A 108 20.65 -6.70 -51.48
CA ASN A 108 20.07 -6.66 -52.85
C ASN A 108 20.64 -5.52 -53.67
N HIS A 109 20.85 -4.36 -53.06
CA HIS A 109 21.45 -3.21 -53.75
C HIS A 109 22.88 -3.49 -54.18
N LEU A 110 23.69 -4.11 -53.32
CA LEU A 110 25.05 -4.52 -53.67
C LEU A 110 25.10 -5.55 -54.77
N ASN A 111 24.22 -6.54 -54.74
CA ASN A 111 24.08 -7.58 -55.78
C ASN A 111 23.65 -6.99 -57.12
N PHE A 112 22.81 -6.00 -57.11
CA PHE A 112 22.32 -5.32 -58.29
C PHE A 112 23.42 -4.49 -58.98
N LYS A 113 24.34 -3.92 -58.23
CA LYS A 113 25.48 -3.13 -58.76
C LYS A 113 26.54 -3.99 -59.41
N ASN A 114 26.62 -5.27 -59.07
CA ASN A 114 27.56 -6.20 -59.64
C ASN A 114 26.98 -6.86 -60.92
#